data_51764015218de670e8ccdca8b41a4246
#
_entry.id   51764015218de670e8ccdca8b41a4246
#
_cell.length_a   1.000
_cell.length_b   1.000
_cell.length_c   1.000
_cell.angle_alpha   90.00
_cell.angle_beta   90.00
_cell.angle_gamma   90.00
#
_symmetry.space_group_name_H-M   'P 1'
#
loop_
_entity.id
_entity.type
_entity.pdbx_description
1 polymer ?
#
loop_
_entity_poly.entity_id
_entity_poly.type
_entity_poly.pdbx_seq_one_letter_code
_entity_poly.pdbx_strand_id
1 'polypeptide(L)'
;MKIFIYTFYLAILLLIPTFSIAQNIKITVFNKTGYNLDSVSFDHFYLGKISKDSTVFISGISEITMQGDVPLYRPFGIIKEKKRPFNLTKCGTKSKKKKAGSFAFDLFIYETGNEYRLYWKKHE
;
A
#
# COMPACT_ATOMS: atom_id res chain seq x y z
N MET A 1 -16.07 -53.53 6.20
CA MET A 1 -15.34 -53.06 5.02
C MET A 1 -15.82 -51.72 4.52
N LYS A 2 -17.10 -51.46 4.41
CA LYS A 2 -17.65 -50.15 3.95
C LYS A 2 -17.33 -48.99 4.91
N ILE A 3 -17.30 -49.23 6.22
CA ILE A 3 -17.00 -48.18 7.24
C ILE A 3 -15.55 -47.71 7.15
N PHE A 4 -14.60 -48.61 6.85
CA PHE A 4 -13.18 -48.29 6.70
C PHE A 4 -12.90 -47.39 5.50
N ILE A 5 -13.67 -47.54 4.42
CA ILE A 5 -13.54 -46.72 3.21
C ILE A 5 -14.02 -45.30 3.48
N TYR A 6 -15.12 -45.13 4.20
CA TYR A 6 -15.65 -43.80 4.53
C TYR A 6 -14.74 -43.02 5.50
N THR A 7 -14.16 -43.71 6.46
CA THR A 7 -13.17 -43.08 7.38
C THR A 7 -11.90 -42.65 6.66
N PHE A 8 -11.47 -43.42 5.66
CA PHE A 8 -10.30 -43.09 4.85
C PHE A 8 -10.55 -41.89 3.95
N TYR A 9 -11.75 -41.81 3.33
CA TYR A 9 -12.14 -40.63 2.54
C TYR A 9 -12.30 -39.37 3.40
N LEU A 10 -12.84 -39.48 4.59
CA LEU A 10 -12.98 -38.38 5.52
C LEU A 10 -11.62 -37.86 5.98
N ALA A 11 -10.66 -38.74 6.21
CA ALA A 11 -9.29 -38.35 6.58
C ALA A 11 -8.55 -37.66 5.43
N ILE A 12 -8.77 -38.03 4.18
CA ILE A 12 -8.19 -37.37 3.01
C ILE A 12 -8.79 -35.98 2.81
N LEU A 13 -10.08 -35.79 3.09
CA LEU A 13 -10.74 -34.49 2.97
C LEU A 13 -10.22 -33.48 4.01
N LEU A 14 -9.78 -33.96 5.17
CA LEU A 14 -9.18 -33.12 6.22
C LEU A 14 -7.71 -32.77 5.97
N LEU A 15 -7.07 -33.42 5.00
CA LEU A 15 -5.68 -33.20 4.62
C LEU A 15 -5.53 -32.26 3.42
N ILE A 16 -6.63 -31.65 2.92
CA ILE A 16 -6.49 -30.59 1.91
C ILE A 16 -5.87 -29.40 2.62
N PRO A 17 -4.58 -29.09 2.35
CA PRO A 17 -4.00 -27.87 2.88
C PRO A 17 -4.80 -26.73 2.29
N THR A 18 -5.49 -25.98 3.12
CA THR A 18 -5.99 -24.68 2.75
C THR A 18 -4.77 -23.85 2.43
N PHE A 19 -4.43 -23.74 1.15
CA PHE A 19 -3.47 -22.75 0.68
C PHE A 19 -4.09 -21.39 0.92
N SER A 20 -3.97 -20.90 2.15
CA SER A 20 -4.16 -19.52 2.46
C SER A 20 -3.05 -18.77 1.72
N ILE A 21 -3.40 -18.07 0.66
CA ILE A 21 -2.49 -17.09 0.05
C ILE A 21 -2.34 -16.00 1.10
N ALA A 22 -1.32 -16.15 1.93
CA ALA A 22 -1.01 -15.16 2.95
C ALA A 22 -0.62 -13.85 2.25
N GLN A 23 -1.41 -12.81 2.45
CA GLN A 23 -1.06 -11.46 2.05
C GLN A 23 -0.01 -10.95 3.03
N ASN A 24 1.26 -10.93 2.60
CA ASN A 24 2.42 -10.82 3.49
C ASN A 24 2.99 -9.40 3.59
N ILE A 25 2.37 -8.42 2.97
CA ILE A 25 2.86 -7.04 2.97
C ILE A 25 2.06 -6.21 3.96
N LYS A 26 2.80 -5.50 4.82
CA LYS A 26 2.29 -4.48 5.73
C LYS A 26 2.94 -3.15 5.39
N ILE A 27 2.13 -2.10 5.25
CA ILE A 27 2.60 -0.76 4.94
C ILE A 27 2.13 0.19 6.04
N THR A 28 3.06 1.01 6.52
CA THR A 28 2.80 2.11 7.44
C THR A 28 3.06 3.42 6.72
N VAL A 29 2.10 4.31 6.70
CA VAL A 29 2.19 5.62 6.05
C VAL A 29 2.11 6.71 7.12
N PHE A 30 3.13 7.55 7.18
CA PHE A 30 3.21 8.70 8.07
C PHE A 30 2.91 9.98 7.29
N ASN A 31 1.90 10.71 7.68
CA ASN A 31 1.58 11.99 7.07
C ASN A 31 2.51 13.10 7.60
N LYS A 32 3.54 13.40 6.86
CA LYS A 32 4.52 14.47 7.14
C LYS A 32 4.27 15.74 6.31
N THR A 33 3.12 15.84 5.66
CA THR A 33 2.82 17.00 4.79
C THR A 33 2.49 18.28 5.55
N GLY A 34 2.08 18.18 6.80
CA GLY A 34 1.58 19.32 7.58
C GLY A 34 0.11 19.68 7.30
N TYR A 35 -0.59 18.89 6.50
CA TYR A 35 -1.98 19.12 6.11
C TYR A 35 -2.84 17.89 6.34
N ASN A 36 -4.13 18.12 6.58
CA ASN A 36 -5.13 17.05 6.48
C ASN A 36 -5.31 16.68 5.00
N LEU A 37 -5.21 15.40 4.71
CA LEU A 37 -5.36 14.88 3.36
C LEU A 37 -6.69 14.17 3.19
N ASP A 38 -7.32 14.36 2.05
CA ASP A 38 -8.54 13.68 1.65
C ASP A 38 -8.28 12.80 0.43
N SER A 39 -9.02 11.71 0.31
CA SER A 39 -8.97 10.81 -0.84
C SER A 39 -7.55 10.37 -1.23
N VAL A 40 -6.73 10.04 -0.23
CA VAL A 40 -5.35 9.61 -0.46
C VAL A 40 -5.33 8.25 -1.13
N SER A 41 -4.57 8.14 -2.19
CA SER A 41 -4.39 6.89 -2.93
C SER A 41 -3.01 6.84 -3.60
N PHE A 42 -2.55 5.66 -3.87
CA PHE A 42 -1.41 5.40 -4.74
C PHE A 42 -1.58 4.03 -5.39
N ASP A 43 -1.19 3.91 -6.66
CA ASP A 43 -1.47 2.72 -7.44
C ASP A 43 -2.97 2.41 -7.40
N HIS A 44 -3.36 1.22 -7.03
CA HIS A 44 -4.76 0.81 -6.83
C HIS A 44 -5.17 0.78 -5.34
N PHE A 45 -4.32 1.26 -4.44
CA PHE A 45 -4.60 1.32 -3.00
C PHE A 45 -5.26 2.64 -2.63
N TYR A 46 -6.44 2.55 -2.04
CA TYR A 46 -7.17 3.71 -1.53
C TYR A 46 -7.05 3.78 -0.01
N LEU A 47 -6.50 4.89 0.50
CA LEU A 47 -6.26 5.11 1.93
C LEU A 47 -7.31 5.98 2.59
N GLY A 48 -8.06 6.75 1.81
CA GLY A 48 -9.07 7.69 2.31
C GLY A 48 -8.46 8.93 2.95
N LYS A 49 -9.03 9.35 4.07
CA LYS A 49 -8.58 10.53 4.82
C LYS A 49 -7.40 10.20 5.71
N ILE A 50 -6.40 11.06 5.68
CA ILE A 50 -5.25 10.98 6.60
C ILE A 50 -5.08 12.34 7.26
N SER A 51 -5.34 12.41 8.56
CA SER A 51 -5.19 13.64 9.31
C SER A 51 -3.75 14.07 9.41
N LYS A 52 -3.53 15.36 9.60
CA LYS A 52 -2.22 15.95 9.85
C LYS A 52 -1.48 15.20 10.96
N ASP A 53 -0.20 14.89 10.74
CA ASP A 53 0.70 14.22 11.68
C ASP A 53 0.22 12.82 12.15
N SER A 54 -0.73 12.22 11.45
CA SER A 54 -1.23 10.89 11.76
C SER A 54 -0.53 9.80 10.96
N THR A 55 -0.77 8.57 11.40
CA THR A 55 -0.22 7.36 10.81
C THR A 55 -1.34 6.44 10.37
N VAL A 56 -1.20 5.85 9.19
CA VAL A 56 -2.14 4.86 8.66
C VAL A 56 -1.43 3.53 8.42
N PHE A 57 -2.08 2.45 8.78
CA PHE A 57 -1.60 1.08 8.59
C PHE A 57 -2.43 0.39 7.52
N ILE A 58 -1.74 -0.23 6.57
CA ILE A 58 -2.35 -1.03 5.53
C ILE A 58 -1.79 -2.45 5.63
N SER A 59 -2.67 -3.43 5.68
CA SER A 59 -2.31 -4.84 5.68
C SER A 59 -3.10 -5.59 4.62
N GLY A 60 -2.77 -6.84 4.40
CA GLY A 60 -3.49 -7.66 3.45
C GLY A 60 -3.14 -7.36 1.99
N ILE A 61 -1.93 -6.90 1.74
CA ILE A 61 -1.42 -6.62 0.40
C ILE A 61 -0.59 -7.80 -0.07
N SER A 62 -0.86 -8.29 -1.28
CA SER A 62 -0.14 -9.41 -1.87
C SER A 62 1.13 -8.99 -2.61
N GLU A 63 1.14 -7.80 -3.20
CA GLU A 63 2.24 -7.31 -4.02
C GLU A 63 2.29 -5.78 -4.02
N ILE A 64 3.50 -5.24 -3.99
CA ILE A 64 3.76 -3.81 -4.18
C ILE A 64 4.92 -3.61 -5.15
N THR A 65 4.78 -2.67 -6.07
CA THR A 65 5.85 -2.28 -6.98
C THR A 65 6.65 -1.15 -6.37
N MET A 66 7.95 -1.39 -6.22
CA MET A 66 8.88 -0.48 -5.57
C MET A 66 9.87 0.11 -6.56
N GLN A 67 10.24 1.35 -6.32
CA GLN A 67 11.36 2.03 -6.94
C GLN A 67 12.39 2.35 -5.86
N GLY A 68 13.44 1.52 -5.75
CA GLY A 68 14.35 1.62 -4.61
C GLY A 68 13.61 1.36 -3.29
N ASP A 69 13.64 2.32 -2.39
CA ASP A 69 13.08 2.20 -1.04
C ASP A 69 11.65 2.76 -0.90
N VAL A 70 11.05 3.20 -1.98
CA VAL A 70 9.71 3.81 -1.98
C VAL A 70 8.82 3.18 -3.06
N PRO A 71 7.49 3.30 -2.94
CA PRO A 71 6.59 2.85 -3.99
C PRO A 71 6.87 3.55 -5.32
N LEU A 72 6.79 2.78 -6.42
CA LEU A 72 6.95 3.32 -7.77
C LEU A 72 5.88 4.36 -8.10
N TYR A 73 4.65 4.08 -7.71
CA TYR A 73 3.52 4.96 -8.00
C TYR A 73 3.45 6.09 -6.98
N ARG A 74 3.28 7.30 -7.48
CA ARG A 74 3.19 8.48 -6.65
C ARG A 74 1.91 8.50 -5.83
N PRO A 75 1.97 9.06 -4.62
CA PRO A 75 0.77 9.30 -3.86
C PRO A 75 -0.03 10.45 -4.47
N PHE A 76 -1.35 10.30 -4.40
CA PHE A 76 -2.31 11.35 -4.72
C PHE A 76 -3.13 11.65 -3.47
N GLY A 77 -3.48 12.91 -3.26
CA GLY A 77 -4.35 13.31 -2.17
C GLY A 77 -4.84 14.73 -2.39
N ILE A 78 -5.99 15.04 -1.81
CA ILE A 78 -6.62 16.35 -1.92
C ILE A 78 -6.42 17.13 -0.62
N ILE A 79 -5.96 18.36 -0.76
CA ILE A 79 -5.86 19.34 0.31
C ILE A 79 -6.87 20.45 0.02
N LYS A 80 -7.88 20.62 0.88
CA LYS A 80 -8.99 21.54 0.63
C LYS A 80 -8.57 23.00 0.52
N GLU A 81 -7.46 23.37 1.14
CA GLU A 81 -6.92 24.75 1.13
C GLU A 81 -5.98 25.04 -0.04
N LYS A 82 -5.70 24.02 -0.87
CA LYS A 82 -4.82 24.13 -2.03
C LYS A 82 -5.57 23.94 -3.33
N LYS A 83 -5.16 24.66 -4.35
CA LYS A 83 -5.95 24.75 -5.59
C LYS A 83 -5.83 23.55 -6.50
N ARG A 84 -4.67 22.90 -6.64
CA ARG A 84 -4.50 21.79 -7.59
C ARG A 84 -3.40 20.82 -7.19
N PRO A 85 -3.67 19.49 -7.19
CA PRO A 85 -2.62 18.52 -7.22
C PRO A 85 -1.95 18.50 -8.59
N PHE A 86 -0.64 18.35 -8.59
CA PHE A 86 0.17 18.30 -9.80
C PHE A 86 0.63 16.86 -10.05
N ASN A 87 0.36 16.36 -11.26
CA ASN A 87 0.80 15.02 -11.66
C ASN A 87 2.00 15.11 -12.59
N LEU A 88 3.13 14.60 -12.15
CA LEU A 88 4.27 14.33 -13.02
C LEU A 88 4.27 12.87 -13.43
N THR A 89 4.28 12.63 -14.74
CA THR A 89 4.51 11.30 -15.30
C THR A 89 5.99 10.99 -15.24
N LYS A 90 6.39 9.91 -14.58
CA LYS A 90 7.76 9.42 -14.64
C LYS A 90 7.90 8.41 -15.77
N CYS A 91 8.90 8.61 -16.64
CA CYS A 91 9.30 7.66 -17.66
C CYS A 91 10.62 6.98 -17.27
N GLY A 92 10.72 5.66 -17.50
CA GLY A 92 12.00 4.96 -17.58
C GLY A 92 12.70 4.59 -16.28
N THR A 93 11.99 4.35 -15.19
CA THR A 93 12.61 3.93 -13.93
C THR A 93 12.55 2.42 -13.72
N LYS A 94 13.68 1.86 -13.24
CA LYS A 94 13.73 0.47 -12.81
C LYS A 94 12.83 0.25 -11.61
N SER A 95 11.96 -0.74 -11.69
CA SER A 95 11.06 -1.12 -10.61
C SER A 95 11.25 -2.58 -10.22
N LYS A 96 10.93 -2.89 -8.97
CA LYS A 96 10.89 -4.26 -8.45
C LYS A 96 9.56 -4.51 -7.77
N LYS A 97 9.03 -5.71 -7.97
CA LYS A 97 7.86 -6.18 -7.25
C LYS A 97 8.29 -6.86 -5.95
N LYS A 98 7.66 -6.50 -4.86
CA LYS A 98 7.83 -7.14 -3.54
C LYS A 98 6.54 -7.88 -3.19
N LYS A 99 6.68 -9.09 -2.68
CA LYS A 99 5.56 -9.97 -2.31
C LYS A 99 5.48 -10.25 -0.81
N ALA A 100 6.45 -9.76 -0.05
CA ALA A 100 6.51 -9.92 1.39
C ALA A 100 7.29 -8.78 2.03
N GLY A 101 7.04 -8.53 3.29
CA GLY A 101 7.78 -7.58 4.11
C GLY A 101 6.91 -6.53 4.78
N SER A 102 7.55 -5.74 5.63
CA SER A 102 6.95 -4.59 6.28
C SER A 102 7.67 -3.32 5.81
N PHE A 103 6.92 -2.36 5.34
CA PHE A 103 7.45 -1.11 4.78
C PHE A 103 6.85 0.07 5.50
N ALA A 104 7.66 1.10 5.71
CA ALA A 104 7.22 2.36 6.29
C ALA A 104 7.66 3.51 5.39
N PHE A 105 6.72 4.38 5.04
CA PHE A 105 6.94 5.51 4.17
C PHE A 105 6.46 6.79 4.79
N ASP A 106 7.21 7.85 4.59
CA ASP A 106 6.79 9.21 4.91
C ASP A 106 6.17 9.86 3.68
N LEU A 107 5.04 10.49 3.88
CA LEU A 107 4.31 11.25 2.87
C LEU A 107 4.65 12.72 3.04
N PHE A 108 5.31 13.31 2.04
CA PHE A 108 5.72 14.70 2.01
C PHE A 108 5.01 15.48 0.91
N ILE A 109 5.09 16.79 0.99
CA ILE A 109 4.51 17.70 0.02
C ILE A 109 5.59 18.59 -0.58
N TYR A 110 5.47 18.82 -1.90
CA TYR A 110 6.19 19.85 -2.63
C TYR A 110 5.20 20.87 -3.15
N GLU A 111 5.42 22.13 -2.85
CA GLU A 111 4.53 23.23 -3.22
C GLU A 111 5.23 24.22 -4.16
N THR A 112 4.57 24.57 -5.25
CA THR A 112 4.97 25.62 -6.18
C THR A 112 3.79 26.53 -6.51
N GLY A 113 3.79 27.78 -6.03
CA GLY A 113 2.70 28.72 -6.27
C GLY A 113 1.34 28.15 -5.82
N ASN A 114 0.44 27.90 -6.77
CA ASN A 114 -0.90 27.36 -6.49
C ASN A 114 -0.99 25.83 -6.65
N GLU A 115 0.11 25.18 -6.98
CA GLU A 115 0.15 23.75 -7.22
C GLU A 115 0.93 23.03 -6.14
N TYR A 116 0.60 21.78 -5.92
CA TYR A 116 1.32 20.89 -5.01
C TYR A 116 1.38 19.48 -5.56
N ARG A 117 2.37 18.73 -5.11
CA ARG A 117 2.44 17.30 -5.34
C ARG A 117 2.86 16.59 -4.06
N LEU A 118 2.34 15.39 -3.87
CA LEU A 118 2.76 14.51 -2.80
C LEU A 118 3.87 13.59 -3.31
N TYR A 119 4.77 13.22 -2.43
CA TYR A 119 5.84 12.29 -2.76
C TYR A 119 6.23 11.44 -1.55
N TRP A 120 6.82 10.30 -1.83
CA TRP A 120 7.27 9.37 -0.82
C TRP A 120 8.71 9.61 -0.43
N LYS A 121 9.00 9.43 0.87
CA LYS A 121 10.34 9.19 1.37
C LYS A 121 10.34 7.93 2.23
N LYS A 122 11.46 7.22 2.25
CA LYS A 122 11.66 6.15 3.21
C LYS A 122 11.57 6.71 4.62
N HIS A 123 10.82 6.03 5.48
CA HIS A 123 10.77 6.38 6.90
C HIS A 123 12.09 6.02 7.56
N GLU A 124 12.65 6.94 8.29
CA GLU A 124 13.88 6.78 9.06
C GLU A 124 13.59 6.57 10.55
#